data_07b7375abca662045cabccd7bbb454bf
#
_entry.id   07b7375abca662045cabccd7bbb454bf
#
_cell.length_a   1.000
_cell.length_b   1.000
_cell.length_c   1.000
_cell.angle_alpha   90.00
_cell.angle_beta   90.00
_cell.angle_gamma   90.00
#
_symmetry.space_group_name_H-M   'P 1'
#
loop_
_entity.id
_entity.type
_entity.pdbx_description
1 polymer ?
#
loop_
_entity_poly.entity_id
_entity_poly.type
_entity_poly.pdbx_seq_one_letter_code
_entity_poly.pdbx_strand_id
1 'polypeptide(L)'
;MRAEGNPNYLAIGRKETLRIVTMNPPRDWTAIAWPEVAATEAARWIAVLPLAATEQHGPHLPFETDVMIGEAYLAQVEELLPPDLPVSFLPIQRIGISTEHTDFPGTQTLSTEAALKQWMAIGEEVARRGLRKLVMVTSHGGNSAAMMLVAQDLRAHHSKLAVTTSWSRFGAPEGLFSIEELRHGIHGGAVETSIMLARYPHAVKKDAIADFPSSAAAMDKEFRWLSTRRPAPFAWQAQDLNSCGAVGDARQASAEKGEQLVDHGARAICELLRDVDNFDVMRLATGPGKNSKPLY
;
A
#
# COMPACT_ATOMS: atom_id res chain seq x y z
N MET A 1 -21.16 36.02 55.78
CA MET A 1 -21.71 35.86 54.41
C MET A 1 -21.30 34.48 53.96
N ARG A 2 -22.25 33.60 53.85
CA ARG A 2 -22.07 32.21 53.44
C ARG A 2 -22.16 32.13 51.93
N ALA A 3 -21.17 31.56 51.26
CA ALA A 3 -21.23 31.30 49.82
C ALA A 3 -21.91 29.94 49.62
N GLU A 4 -23.01 29.97 48.90
CA GLU A 4 -23.84 28.82 48.54
C GLU A 4 -23.15 27.99 47.46
N GLY A 5 -23.09 26.68 47.71
CA GLY A 5 -22.55 25.68 46.76
C GLY A 5 -23.59 25.39 45.67
N ASN A 6 -23.08 25.20 44.47
CA ASN A 6 -23.86 24.81 43.30
C ASN A 6 -24.16 23.28 43.36
N PRO A 7 -25.42 22.84 43.37
CA PRO A 7 -25.78 21.44 43.47
C PRO A 7 -26.15 20.86 42.10
N ASN A 8 -25.19 20.50 41.28
CA ASN A 8 -25.44 19.70 40.09
C ASN A 8 -24.33 18.67 39.80
N TYR A 9 -24.01 17.84 40.79
CA TYR A 9 -23.42 16.55 40.54
C TYR A 9 -24.44 15.48 40.88
N LEU A 10 -25.24 15.08 39.89
CA LEU A 10 -26.04 13.87 39.98
C LEU A 10 -25.10 12.67 39.98
N ALA A 11 -24.94 12.03 41.13
CA ALA A 11 -24.36 10.73 41.24
C ALA A 11 -25.26 9.70 40.53
N ILE A 12 -24.95 9.32 39.32
CA ILE A 12 -25.58 8.19 38.64
C ILE A 12 -24.88 6.91 39.12
N GLY A 13 -25.41 6.40 40.24
CA GLY A 13 -25.15 5.03 40.66
C GLY A 13 -25.99 4.07 39.85
N ARG A 14 -25.41 3.37 38.91
CA ARG A 14 -25.78 2.00 38.49
C ARG A 14 -24.53 1.43 37.78
N LYS A 15 -24.07 0.27 38.26
CA LYS A 15 -23.15 -0.60 37.51
C LYS A 15 -23.89 -1.10 36.27
N GLU A 16 -23.96 -0.30 35.24
CA GLU A 16 -24.16 -0.82 33.89
C GLU A 16 -22.82 -1.36 33.46
N THR A 17 -22.75 -2.68 33.35
CA THR A 17 -21.70 -3.36 32.63
C THR A 17 -21.75 -2.76 31.22
N LEU A 18 -20.84 -1.83 30.92
CA LEU A 18 -20.61 -1.35 29.55
C LEU A 18 -20.35 -2.62 28.73
N ARG A 19 -21.37 -3.06 27.99
CA ARG A 19 -21.15 -3.97 26.87
C ARG A 19 -20.22 -3.19 25.94
N ILE A 20 -18.97 -3.63 25.87
CA ILE A 20 -18.02 -3.19 24.86
C ILE A 20 -18.65 -3.61 23.55
N VAL A 21 -19.32 -2.67 22.90
CA VAL A 21 -19.78 -2.87 21.52
C VAL A 21 -18.49 -2.85 20.72
N THR A 22 -18.11 -3.98 20.15
CA THR A 22 -17.04 -4.07 19.17
C THR A 22 -17.48 -3.27 17.95
N MET A 23 -17.24 -1.97 17.98
CA MET A 23 -17.48 -1.13 16.80
C MET A 23 -16.30 -1.28 15.87
N ASN A 24 -16.57 -1.69 14.63
CA ASN A 24 -15.56 -1.60 13.57
C ASN A 24 -15.18 -0.14 13.38
N PRO A 25 -13.90 0.15 13.10
CA PRO A 25 -13.48 1.52 12.84
C PRO A 25 -14.17 2.08 11.59
N PRO A 26 -14.36 3.41 11.49
CA PRO A 26 -14.59 4.05 10.21
C PRO A 26 -13.53 3.63 9.19
N ARG A 27 -13.93 3.50 7.93
CA ARG A 27 -12.99 3.13 6.85
C ARG A 27 -11.89 4.16 6.68
N ASP A 28 -12.25 5.43 6.75
CA ASP A 28 -11.28 6.53 6.74
C ASP A 28 -10.79 6.81 8.17
N TRP A 29 -9.49 6.60 8.41
CA TRP A 29 -8.85 6.89 9.69
C TRP A 29 -9.01 8.34 10.11
N THR A 30 -9.05 9.28 9.17
CA THR A 30 -9.17 10.73 9.46
C THR A 30 -10.57 11.12 9.92
N ALA A 31 -11.56 10.28 9.69
CA ALA A 31 -12.92 10.47 10.18
C ALA A 31 -13.12 10.02 11.64
N ILE A 32 -12.13 9.36 12.26
CA ILE A 32 -12.22 8.84 13.62
C ILE A 32 -12.00 9.96 14.64
N ALA A 33 -12.94 10.17 15.54
CA ALA A 33 -12.73 11.04 16.70
C ALA A 33 -11.86 10.32 17.77
N TRP A 34 -10.95 11.05 18.41
CA TRP A 34 -10.00 10.44 19.35
C TRP A 34 -10.63 9.61 20.50
N PRO A 35 -11.84 9.95 21.03
CA PRO A 35 -12.46 9.11 22.07
C PRO A 35 -12.85 7.72 21.56
N GLU A 36 -13.15 7.57 20.27
CA GLU A 36 -13.50 6.29 19.64
C GLU A 36 -12.30 5.34 19.65
N VAL A 37 -11.11 5.85 19.35
CA VAL A 37 -9.88 5.07 19.43
C VAL A 37 -9.55 4.67 20.86
N ALA A 38 -9.77 5.55 21.82
CA ALA A 38 -9.45 5.31 23.22
C ALA A 38 -10.38 4.28 23.90
N ALA A 39 -11.61 4.12 23.38
CA ALA A 39 -12.65 3.29 23.98
C ALA A 39 -12.70 1.86 23.43
N THR A 40 -11.86 1.50 22.45
CA THR A 40 -12.02 0.29 21.65
C THR A 40 -11.06 -0.83 22.01
N GLU A 41 -11.47 -2.04 21.60
CA GLU A 41 -10.58 -3.20 21.45
C GLU A 41 -9.67 -3.01 20.22
N ALA A 42 -8.87 -1.93 20.23
CA ALA A 42 -8.01 -1.54 19.11
C ALA A 42 -7.03 -2.66 18.67
N ALA A 43 -6.79 -3.65 19.52
CA ALA A 43 -5.93 -4.81 19.21
C ALA A 43 -6.46 -5.64 18.01
N ARG A 44 -7.77 -5.63 17.75
CA ARG A 44 -8.37 -6.34 16.61
C ARG A 44 -8.32 -5.52 15.32
N TRP A 45 -8.25 -4.21 15.41
CA TRP A 45 -8.28 -3.35 14.22
C TRP A 45 -7.08 -3.57 13.32
N ILE A 46 -7.34 -3.46 12.02
CA ILE A 46 -6.32 -3.53 10.98
C ILE A 46 -6.12 -2.14 10.41
N ALA A 47 -4.96 -1.56 10.61
CA ALA A 47 -4.57 -0.33 9.92
C ALA A 47 -4.00 -0.70 8.55
N VAL A 48 -4.44 -0.03 7.51
CA VAL A 48 -3.86 -0.13 6.16
C VAL A 48 -3.17 1.19 5.85
N LEU A 49 -1.87 1.14 5.56
CA LEU A 49 -1.06 2.28 5.14
C LEU A 49 -0.82 2.20 3.63
N PRO A 50 -1.55 3.01 2.84
CA PRO A 50 -1.31 3.09 1.41
C PRO A 50 -0.08 3.96 1.13
N LEU A 51 0.80 3.47 0.26
CA LEU A 51 2.02 4.14 -0.17
C LEU A 51 1.99 4.29 -1.69
N ALA A 52 2.36 5.45 -2.18
CA ALA A 52 2.42 5.79 -3.59
C ALA A 52 3.71 6.53 -3.92
N ALA A 53 3.79 7.18 -5.07
CA ALA A 53 4.85 8.07 -5.47
C ALA A 53 4.31 9.23 -6.31
N THR A 54 5.11 10.28 -6.44
CA THR A 54 4.89 11.41 -7.34
C THR A 54 6.07 11.49 -8.29
N GLU A 55 5.98 10.78 -9.41
CA GLU A 55 7.09 10.55 -10.34
C GLU A 55 6.66 10.58 -11.79
N GLN A 56 7.61 10.74 -12.70
CA GLN A 56 7.33 10.69 -14.13
C GLN A 56 6.77 9.31 -14.53
N HIS A 57 5.81 9.30 -15.46
CA HIS A 57 5.20 8.12 -16.07
C HIS A 57 5.15 8.25 -17.59
N GLY A 58 6.24 8.67 -18.19
CA GLY A 58 6.32 8.93 -19.64
C GLY A 58 5.54 10.18 -20.06
N PRO A 59 5.36 10.36 -21.38
CA PRO A 59 4.74 11.57 -21.92
C PRO A 59 3.21 11.62 -21.77
N HIS A 60 2.55 10.49 -21.47
CA HIS A 60 1.10 10.33 -21.55
C HIS A 60 0.38 10.28 -20.19
N LEU A 61 1.08 10.03 -19.08
CA LEU A 61 0.50 9.97 -17.74
C LEU A 61 1.05 11.08 -16.84
N PRO A 62 0.26 11.53 -15.83
CA PRO A 62 0.69 12.58 -14.91
C PRO A 62 1.65 12.05 -13.83
N PHE A 63 2.33 12.95 -13.13
CA PHE A 63 3.21 12.59 -12.00
C PHE A 63 2.49 11.90 -10.85
N GLU A 64 1.19 12.10 -10.69
CA GLU A 64 0.38 11.52 -9.64
C GLU A 64 -0.19 10.13 -9.99
N THR A 65 0.27 9.51 -11.07
CA THR A 65 -0.26 8.23 -11.55
C THR A 65 -0.34 7.18 -10.45
N ASP A 66 0.72 6.97 -9.68
CA ASP A 66 0.71 5.99 -8.57
C ASP A 66 -0.29 6.33 -7.47
N VAL A 67 -0.43 7.63 -7.16
CA VAL A 67 -1.41 8.09 -6.18
C VAL A 67 -2.82 7.81 -6.68
N MET A 68 -3.12 8.16 -7.94
CA MET A 68 -4.43 7.96 -8.55
C MET A 68 -4.77 6.47 -8.67
N ILE A 69 -3.81 5.62 -9.02
CA ILE A 69 -3.96 4.17 -9.04
C ILE A 69 -4.25 3.64 -7.62
N GLY A 70 -3.50 4.10 -6.63
CA GLY A 70 -3.73 3.74 -5.23
C GLY A 70 -5.12 4.13 -4.75
N GLU A 71 -5.56 5.36 -5.04
CA GLU A 71 -6.91 5.86 -4.71
C GLU A 71 -8.01 5.06 -5.43
N ALA A 72 -7.81 4.69 -6.70
CA ALA A 72 -8.76 3.86 -7.45
C ALA A 72 -8.97 2.48 -6.82
N TYR A 73 -7.88 1.82 -6.43
CA TYR A 73 -7.95 0.54 -5.74
C TYR A 73 -8.60 0.68 -4.37
N LEU A 74 -8.22 1.69 -3.58
CA LEU A 74 -8.79 1.91 -2.25
C LEU A 74 -10.30 2.13 -2.31
N ALA A 75 -10.79 2.96 -3.23
CA ALA A 75 -12.21 3.17 -3.44
C ALA A 75 -12.95 1.86 -3.75
N GLN A 76 -12.41 1.03 -4.63
CA GLN A 76 -13.00 -0.27 -4.97
C GLN A 76 -12.94 -1.26 -3.79
N VAL A 77 -11.85 -1.24 -3.00
CA VAL A 77 -11.73 -2.06 -1.79
C VAL A 77 -12.79 -1.65 -0.77
N GLU A 78 -13.00 -0.35 -0.53
CA GLU A 78 -14.02 0.14 0.41
C GLU A 78 -15.43 -0.34 0.05
N GLU A 79 -15.76 -0.36 -1.24
CA GLU A 79 -17.05 -0.87 -1.72
C GLU A 79 -17.22 -2.39 -1.50
N LEU A 80 -16.13 -3.16 -1.61
CA LEU A 80 -16.14 -4.61 -1.52
C LEU A 80 -15.92 -5.15 -0.11
N LEU A 81 -15.38 -4.33 0.80
CA LEU A 81 -15.04 -4.78 2.15
C LEU A 81 -16.29 -5.19 2.94
N PRO A 82 -16.32 -6.43 3.47
CA PRO A 82 -17.38 -6.85 4.37
C PRO A 82 -17.49 -5.93 5.59
N PRO A 83 -18.72 -5.58 6.02
CA PRO A 83 -18.91 -4.65 7.12
C PRO A 83 -18.35 -5.14 8.46
N ASP A 84 -18.14 -6.45 8.63
CA ASP A 84 -17.60 -7.09 9.83
C ASP A 84 -16.07 -7.04 9.93
N LEU A 85 -15.36 -6.70 8.84
CA LEU A 85 -13.91 -6.55 8.86
C LEU A 85 -13.50 -5.23 9.53
N PRO A 86 -12.66 -5.29 10.59
CA PRO A 86 -12.28 -4.10 11.37
C PRO A 86 -11.10 -3.35 10.73
N VAL A 87 -11.28 -2.86 9.52
CA VAL A 87 -10.24 -2.20 8.72
C VAL A 87 -10.45 -0.70 8.69
N SER A 88 -9.35 0.05 8.86
CA SER A 88 -9.30 1.50 8.64
C SER A 88 -8.09 1.86 7.78
N PHE A 89 -8.30 2.75 6.81
CA PHE A 89 -7.27 3.22 5.89
C PHE A 89 -6.64 4.50 6.43
N LEU A 90 -5.33 4.47 6.62
CA LEU A 90 -4.52 5.66 6.91
C LEU A 90 -4.42 6.54 5.66
N PRO A 91 -4.11 7.84 5.81
CA PRO A 91 -3.89 8.71 4.67
C PRO A 91 -2.80 8.18 3.74
N ILE A 92 -3.08 8.18 2.43
CA ILE A 92 -2.12 7.76 1.42
C ILE A 92 -0.87 8.64 1.45
N GLN A 93 0.29 7.99 1.42
CA GLN A 93 1.58 8.67 1.36
C GLN A 93 1.92 8.95 -0.10
N ARG A 94 1.75 10.21 -0.52
CA ARG A 94 1.82 10.63 -1.94
C ARG A 94 3.24 10.70 -2.48
N ILE A 95 4.25 10.89 -1.62
CA ILE A 95 5.67 10.94 -2.01
C ILE A 95 6.36 9.72 -1.42
N GLY A 96 6.91 8.89 -2.28
CA GLY A 96 7.65 7.68 -1.94
C GLY A 96 9.14 7.79 -2.24
N ILE A 97 9.76 6.63 -2.51
CA ILE A 97 11.16 6.52 -2.94
C ILE A 97 11.15 6.28 -4.45
N SER A 98 11.53 7.29 -5.21
CA SER A 98 11.52 7.31 -6.69
C SER A 98 12.89 7.73 -7.23
N THR A 99 13.96 7.20 -6.63
CA THR A 99 15.35 7.56 -6.98
C THR A 99 15.68 7.18 -8.42
N GLU A 100 15.03 6.17 -8.96
CA GLU A 100 15.15 5.71 -10.35
C GLU A 100 14.57 6.67 -11.39
N HIS A 101 13.83 7.69 -10.95
CA HIS A 101 13.18 8.68 -11.81
C HIS A 101 13.70 10.11 -11.65
N THR A 102 14.76 10.31 -10.86
CA THR A 102 15.23 11.67 -10.49
C THR A 102 15.81 12.48 -11.63
N ASP A 103 16.27 11.85 -12.71
CA ASP A 103 16.77 12.55 -13.90
C ASP A 103 15.62 13.16 -14.75
N PHE A 104 14.37 12.82 -14.45
CA PHE A 104 13.21 13.41 -15.11
C PHE A 104 12.67 14.58 -14.28
N PRO A 105 12.64 15.81 -14.87
CA PRO A 105 12.16 16.99 -14.16
C PRO A 105 10.71 16.82 -13.66
N GLY A 106 10.46 17.19 -12.41
CA GLY A 106 9.13 17.13 -11.79
C GLY A 106 8.90 15.93 -10.86
N THR A 107 9.71 14.89 -10.93
CA THR A 107 9.70 13.79 -9.95
C THR A 107 10.02 14.31 -8.55
N GLN A 108 9.22 13.91 -7.56
CA GLN A 108 9.45 14.19 -6.15
C GLN A 108 9.74 12.88 -5.43
N THR A 109 10.83 12.83 -4.69
CA THR A 109 11.25 11.62 -3.98
C THR A 109 11.70 11.94 -2.57
N LEU A 110 11.42 11.02 -1.64
CA LEU A 110 12.09 10.98 -0.35
C LEU A 110 13.46 10.29 -0.51
N SER A 111 14.43 10.70 0.30
CA SER A 111 15.58 9.82 0.50
C SER A 111 15.14 8.54 1.20
N THR A 112 15.87 7.45 0.99
CA THR A 112 15.58 6.16 1.68
C THR A 112 15.49 6.34 3.19
N GLU A 113 16.41 7.11 3.79
CA GLU A 113 16.42 7.39 5.23
C GLU A 113 15.16 8.13 5.68
N ALA A 114 14.72 9.14 4.92
CA ALA A 114 13.52 9.91 5.24
C ALA A 114 12.26 9.04 5.17
N ALA A 115 12.14 8.21 4.14
CA ALA A 115 11.02 7.29 3.97
C ALA A 115 10.95 6.25 5.10
N LEU A 116 12.08 5.62 5.44
CA LEU A 116 12.17 4.68 6.56
C LEU A 116 11.73 5.33 7.87
N LYS A 117 12.24 6.55 8.19
CA LYS A 117 11.86 7.29 9.40
C LYS A 117 10.37 7.63 9.43
N GLN A 118 9.83 8.12 8.31
CA GLN A 118 8.42 8.52 8.22
C GLN A 118 7.49 7.33 8.39
N TRP A 119 7.72 6.24 7.65
CA TRP A 119 6.84 5.06 7.71
C TRP A 119 6.98 4.32 9.02
N MET A 120 8.19 4.29 9.62
CA MET A 120 8.40 3.75 10.95
C MET A 120 7.61 4.54 11.99
N ALA A 121 7.68 5.88 11.96
CA ALA A 121 6.93 6.74 12.89
C ALA A 121 5.41 6.53 12.80
N ILE A 122 4.87 6.35 11.59
CA ILE A 122 3.45 6.02 11.40
C ILE A 122 3.13 4.65 12.03
N GLY A 123 3.94 3.63 11.75
CA GLY A 123 3.76 2.29 12.30
C GLY A 123 3.86 2.23 13.82
N GLU A 124 4.75 3.01 14.42
CA GLU A 124 4.88 3.18 15.87
C GLU A 124 3.69 3.88 16.49
N GLU A 125 3.12 4.91 15.82
CA GLU A 125 1.89 5.54 16.29
C GLU A 125 0.73 4.56 16.31
N VAL A 126 0.56 3.78 15.24
CA VAL A 126 -0.41 2.67 15.17
C VAL A 126 -0.18 1.67 16.32
N ALA A 127 1.10 1.39 16.67
CA ALA A 127 1.44 0.53 17.80
C ALA A 127 1.05 1.14 19.15
N ARG A 128 1.34 2.41 19.36
CA ARG A 128 1.00 3.13 20.60
C ARG A 128 -0.50 3.17 20.87
N ARG A 129 -1.32 3.11 19.82
CA ARG A 129 -2.79 3.01 19.94
C ARG A 129 -3.30 1.61 20.24
N GLY A 130 -2.41 0.63 20.39
CA GLY A 130 -2.76 -0.75 20.72
C GLY A 130 -3.10 -1.62 19.51
N LEU A 131 -3.11 -1.08 18.28
CA LEU A 131 -3.32 -1.89 17.08
C LEU A 131 -2.13 -2.83 16.87
N ARG A 132 -2.43 -4.09 16.61
CA ARG A 132 -1.42 -5.14 16.43
C ARG A 132 -1.22 -5.56 14.97
N LYS A 133 -2.05 -5.08 14.05
CA LYS A 133 -2.09 -5.46 12.65
C LYS A 133 -1.92 -4.23 11.77
N LEU A 134 -0.90 -4.23 10.92
CA LEU A 134 -0.62 -3.19 9.94
C LEU A 134 -0.37 -3.82 8.58
N VAL A 135 -1.07 -3.37 7.56
CA VAL A 135 -0.82 -3.74 6.16
C VAL A 135 -0.31 -2.51 5.42
N MET A 136 0.88 -2.58 4.89
CA MET A 136 1.42 -1.57 3.96
C MET A 136 1.20 -2.05 2.54
N VAL A 137 0.50 -1.27 1.73
CA VAL A 137 0.24 -1.58 0.32
C VAL A 137 0.74 -0.44 -0.55
N THR A 138 1.45 -0.75 -1.64
CA THR A 138 1.99 0.27 -2.52
C THR A 138 1.53 0.11 -3.96
N SER A 139 1.32 1.24 -4.64
CA SER A 139 1.18 1.34 -6.09
C SER A 139 2.52 1.52 -6.81
N HIS A 140 3.60 1.86 -6.06
CA HIS A 140 4.92 2.13 -6.59
C HIS A 140 5.95 1.06 -6.18
N GLY A 141 6.69 0.52 -7.17
CA GLY A 141 7.66 -0.55 -6.96
C GLY A 141 8.85 -0.17 -6.09
N GLY A 142 9.35 1.07 -6.23
CA GLY A 142 10.52 1.61 -5.50
C GLY A 142 10.35 1.60 -3.97
N ASN A 143 9.13 1.64 -3.48
CA ASN A 143 8.83 1.58 -2.05
C ASN A 143 9.08 0.20 -1.41
N SER A 144 9.06 -0.87 -2.21
CA SER A 144 8.94 -2.24 -1.71
C SER A 144 10.06 -2.66 -0.75
N ALA A 145 11.31 -2.29 -1.03
CA ALA A 145 12.44 -2.67 -0.19
C ALA A 145 12.39 -2.00 1.18
N ALA A 146 12.08 -0.69 1.21
CA ALA A 146 11.96 0.07 2.46
C ALA A 146 10.77 -0.41 3.30
N MET A 147 9.63 -0.72 2.68
CA MET A 147 8.46 -1.31 3.36
C MET A 147 8.83 -2.59 4.10
N MET A 148 9.63 -3.46 3.50
CA MET A 148 10.05 -4.72 4.11
C MET A 148 10.93 -4.47 5.34
N LEU A 149 11.83 -3.48 5.31
CA LEU A 149 12.66 -3.10 6.46
C LEU A 149 11.79 -2.54 7.59
N VAL A 150 10.88 -1.63 7.29
CA VAL A 150 9.93 -1.07 8.28
C VAL A 150 9.08 -2.18 8.89
N ALA A 151 8.56 -3.11 8.09
CA ALA A 151 7.76 -4.22 8.60
C ALA A 151 8.56 -5.12 9.55
N GLN A 152 9.82 -5.41 9.22
CA GLN A 152 10.70 -6.21 10.06
C GLN A 152 10.99 -5.53 11.40
N ASP A 153 11.26 -4.22 11.40
CA ASP A 153 11.52 -3.45 12.62
C ASP A 153 10.26 -3.34 13.50
N LEU A 154 9.09 -3.08 12.90
CA LEU A 154 7.82 -3.09 13.62
C LEU A 154 7.51 -4.46 14.24
N ARG A 155 7.86 -5.55 13.56
CA ARG A 155 7.74 -6.90 14.11
C ARG A 155 8.70 -7.10 15.29
N ALA A 156 9.96 -6.69 15.15
CA ALA A 156 10.99 -6.90 16.15
C ALA A 156 10.73 -6.09 17.43
N HIS A 157 10.38 -4.81 17.29
CA HIS A 157 10.30 -3.88 18.41
C HIS A 157 8.89 -3.70 18.99
N HIS A 158 7.85 -3.99 18.22
CA HIS A 158 6.45 -3.75 18.63
C HIS A 158 5.56 -4.99 18.56
N SER A 159 6.13 -6.17 18.29
CA SER A 159 5.40 -7.46 18.23
C SER A 159 4.17 -7.40 17.30
N LYS A 160 4.27 -6.67 16.19
CA LYS A 160 3.18 -6.49 15.24
C LYS A 160 3.14 -7.59 14.18
N LEU A 161 1.93 -7.87 13.69
CA LEU A 161 1.74 -8.44 12.36
C LEU A 161 1.84 -7.28 11.36
N ALA A 162 3.02 -7.11 10.76
CA ALA A 162 3.27 -6.12 9.73
C ALA A 162 3.37 -6.83 8.38
N VAL A 163 2.43 -6.54 7.48
CA VAL A 163 2.31 -7.15 6.15
C VAL A 163 2.69 -6.11 5.10
N THR A 164 3.43 -6.54 4.07
CA THR A 164 3.78 -5.68 2.94
C THR A 164 3.32 -6.30 1.63
N THR A 165 2.69 -5.52 0.78
CA THR A 165 2.28 -5.95 -0.56
C THR A 165 2.26 -4.78 -1.54
N SER A 166 2.05 -5.07 -2.82
CA SER A 166 1.69 -4.09 -3.84
C SER A 166 0.47 -4.58 -4.61
N TRP A 167 -0.27 -3.66 -5.21
CA TRP A 167 -1.41 -4.01 -6.04
C TRP A 167 -1.03 -4.99 -7.17
N SER A 168 0.14 -4.80 -7.78
CA SER A 168 0.65 -5.63 -8.86
C SER A 168 1.01 -7.08 -8.46
N ARG A 169 1.21 -7.37 -7.16
CA ARG A 169 1.56 -8.72 -6.69
C ARG A 169 0.42 -9.73 -6.80
N PHE A 170 -0.80 -9.27 -6.93
CA PHE A 170 -1.96 -10.14 -7.14
C PHE A 170 -2.16 -10.51 -8.60
N GLY A 171 -1.28 -10.00 -9.48
CA GLY A 171 -1.34 -10.28 -10.92
C GLY A 171 -2.51 -9.58 -11.61
N ALA A 172 -2.87 -10.12 -12.77
CA ALA A 172 -4.00 -9.69 -13.58
C ALA A 172 -4.84 -10.90 -13.97
N PRO A 173 -6.12 -10.72 -14.32
CA PRO A 173 -6.93 -11.79 -14.92
C PRO A 173 -6.21 -12.43 -16.11
N GLU A 174 -6.34 -13.76 -16.24
CA GLU A 174 -5.67 -14.53 -17.29
C GLU A 174 -6.04 -14.00 -18.67
N GLY A 175 -5.03 -13.82 -19.52
CA GLY A 175 -5.23 -13.36 -20.91
C GLY A 175 -5.51 -11.87 -21.07
N LEU A 176 -5.57 -11.09 -19.98
CA LEU A 176 -5.89 -9.66 -20.05
C LEU A 176 -4.76 -8.84 -20.72
N PHE A 177 -3.51 -9.24 -20.48
CA PHE A 177 -2.31 -8.64 -21.10
C PHE A 177 -1.41 -9.73 -21.67
N SER A 178 -0.55 -9.37 -22.62
CA SER A 178 0.47 -10.27 -23.13
C SER A 178 1.50 -10.61 -22.06
N ILE A 179 2.13 -11.78 -22.15
CA ILE A 179 3.23 -12.20 -21.25
C ILE A 179 4.38 -11.19 -21.33
N GLU A 180 4.65 -10.67 -22.51
CA GLU A 180 5.69 -9.66 -22.76
C GLU A 180 5.40 -8.37 -21.97
N GLU A 181 4.15 -7.87 -22.04
CA GLU A 181 3.73 -6.68 -21.29
C GLU A 181 3.81 -6.89 -19.78
N LEU A 182 3.31 -8.02 -19.27
CA LEU A 182 3.39 -8.33 -17.83
C LEU A 182 4.83 -8.50 -17.34
N ARG A 183 5.75 -8.86 -18.23
CA ARG A 183 7.16 -9.04 -17.90
C ARG A 183 7.97 -7.75 -18.00
N HIS A 184 7.76 -6.94 -19.01
CA HIS A 184 8.60 -5.79 -19.33
C HIS A 184 7.88 -4.45 -19.25
N GLY A 185 6.54 -4.41 -19.26
CA GLY A 185 5.73 -3.20 -19.15
C GLY A 185 5.54 -2.76 -17.69
N ILE A 186 6.65 -2.38 -17.05
CA ILE A 186 6.69 -2.19 -15.59
C ILE A 186 6.42 -0.75 -15.13
N HIS A 187 6.30 0.22 -16.06
CA HIS A 187 6.15 1.63 -15.71
C HIS A 187 5.52 2.44 -16.86
N GLY A 188 4.34 2.99 -16.67
CA GLY A 188 3.61 3.70 -17.72
C GLY A 188 3.19 2.81 -18.89
N GLY A 189 3.20 1.49 -18.76
CA GLY A 189 2.78 0.53 -19.78
C GLY A 189 1.26 0.35 -19.84
N ALA A 190 0.83 -0.76 -20.48
CA ALA A 190 -0.60 -1.03 -20.68
C ALA A 190 -1.36 -1.21 -19.36
N VAL A 191 -0.73 -1.76 -18.33
CA VAL A 191 -1.37 -2.03 -17.03
C VAL A 191 -1.80 -0.73 -16.37
N GLU A 192 -0.87 0.18 -16.12
CA GLU A 192 -1.15 1.46 -15.45
C GLU A 192 -1.99 2.37 -16.33
N THR A 193 -1.69 2.45 -17.63
CA THR A 193 -2.48 3.23 -18.57
C THR A 193 -3.92 2.77 -18.63
N SER A 194 -4.19 1.45 -18.52
CA SER A 194 -5.56 0.93 -18.48
C SER A 194 -6.32 1.41 -17.24
N ILE A 195 -5.72 1.36 -16.05
CA ILE A 195 -6.34 1.83 -14.81
C ILE A 195 -6.63 3.34 -14.92
N MET A 196 -5.67 4.10 -15.46
CA MET A 196 -5.84 5.55 -15.66
C MET A 196 -6.94 5.88 -16.66
N LEU A 197 -7.06 5.12 -17.75
CA LEU A 197 -8.16 5.26 -18.71
C LEU A 197 -9.53 4.93 -18.12
N ALA A 198 -9.59 3.93 -17.22
CA ALA A 198 -10.81 3.53 -16.57
C ALA A 198 -11.31 4.56 -15.55
N ARG A 199 -10.43 5.02 -14.68
CA ARG A 199 -10.80 5.81 -13.51
C ARG A 199 -10.55 7.32 -13.67
N TYR A 200 -9.56 7.69 -14.50
CA TYR A 200 -9.13 9.08 -14.68
C TYR A 200 -8.85 9.42 -16.16
N PRO A 201 -9.79 9.17 -17.09
CA PRO A 201 -9.53 9.31 -18.53
C PRO A 201 -9.15 10.73 -18.97
N HIS A 202 -9.52 11.74 -18.17
CA HIS A 202 -9.18 13.14 -18.40
C HIS A 202 -7.73 13.49 -18.08
N ALA A 203 -7.04 12.66 -17.25
CA ALA A 203 -5.65 12.84 -16.89
C ALA A 203 -4.68 12.19 -17.91
N VAL A 204 -5.19 11.35 -18.81
CA VAL A 204 -4.38 10.65 -19.81
C VAL A 204 -4.27 11.48 -21.08
N LYS A 205 -3.05 11.78 -21.51
CA LYS A 205 -2.77 12.43 -22.81
C LYS A 205 -2.82 11.37 -23.90
N LYS A 206 -4.01 11.11 -24.44
CA LYS A 206 -4.28 10.01 -25.39
C LYS A 206 -3.41 10.05 -26.64
N ASP A 207 -3.09 11.25 -27.15
CA ASP A 207 -2.26 11.43 -28.35
C ASP A 207 -0.78 11.09 -28.11
N ALA A 208 -0.36 10.94 -26.84
CA ALA A 208 0.99 10.56 -26.44
C ALA A 208 1.11 9.08 -26.04
N ILE A 209 0.02 8.31 -26.11
CA ILE A 209 0.06 6.85 -25.90
C ILE A 209 0.85 6.20 -27.02
N ALA A 210 1.89 5.43 -26.66
CA ALA A 210 2.76 4.78 -27.62
C ALA A 210 3.25 3.42 -27.09
N ASP A 211 4.02 2.72 -27.91
CA ASP A 211 4.85 1.62 -27.49
C ASP A 211 6.18 2.17 -26.95
N PHE A 212 6.52 1.82 -25.72
CA PHE A 212 7.75 2.19 -25.04
C PHE A 212 8.58 0.93 -24.77
N PRO A 213 9.26 0.35 -25.79
CA PRO A 213 9.93 -0.92 -25.64
C PRO A 213 11.05 -0.84 -24.59
N SER A 214 11.09 -1.83 -23.69
CA SER A 214 12.11 -1.92 -22.64
C SER A 214 13.40 -2.55 -23.17
N SER A 215 14.56 -1.94 -22.86
CA SER A 215 15.87 -2.56 -23.10
C SER A 215 16.05 -3.87 -22.31
N ALA A 216 15.27 -4.07 -21.22
CA ALA A 216 15.27 -5.30 -20.44
C ALA A 216 14.92 -6.54 -21.28
N ALA A 217 14.08 -6.41 -22.32
CA ALA A 217 13.72 -7.50 -23.21
C ALA A 217 14.92 -8.02 -24.04
N ALA A 218 15.87 -7.15 -24.39
CA ALA A 218 17.11 -7.51 -25.05
C ALA A 218 18.10 -8.13 -24.03
N MET A 219 18.22 -7.54 -22.84
CA MET A 219 19.10 -8.04 -21.77
C MET A 219 18.73 -9.47 -21.34
N ASP A 220 17.44 -9.81 -21.24
CA ASP A 220 16.98 -11.15 -20.90
C ASP A 220 17.37 -12.23 -21.93
N LYS A 221 17.69 -11.83 -23.17
CA LYS A 221 18.21 -12.72 -24.21
C LYS A 221 19.73 -12.85 -24.16
N GLU A 222 20.41 -11.77 -23.72
CA GLU A 222 21.87 -11.70 -23.67
C GLU A 222 22.42 -12.35 -22.40
N PHE A 223 21.79 -12.10 -21.25
CA PHE A 223 22.29 -12.53 -19.95
C PHE A 223 21.45 -13.66 -19.36
N ARG A 224 22.13 -14.66 -18.82
CA ARG A 224 21.45 -15.80 -18.18
C ARG A 224 20.88 -15.45 -16.80
N TRP A 225 21.56 -14.62 -16.03
CA TRP A 225 21.23 -14.34 -14.63
C TRP A 225 21.06 -12.87 -14.31
N LEU A 226 21.84 -12.00 -14.94
CA LEU A 226 21.72 -10.55 -14.76
C LEU A 226 20.45 -10.07 -15.46
N SER A 227 19.62 -9.33 -14.73
CA SER A 227 18.33 -8.86 -15.23
C SER A 227 17.94 -7.58 -14.52
N THR A 228 16.92 -6.89 -14.98
CA THR A 228 16.23 -5.81 -14.24
C THR A 228 15.37 -6.34 -13.11
N ARG A 229 15.21 -7.67 -13.03
CA ARG A 229 14.35 -8.39 -12.07
C ARG A 229 15.12 -9.58 -11.47
N ARG A 230 14.36 -10.46 -10.74
CA ARG A 230 14.93 -11.72 -10.25
C ARG A 230 15.50 -12.57 -11.41
N PRO A 231 16.55 -13.39 -11.19
CA PRO A 231 17.09 -13.71 -9.86
C PRO A 231 18.15 -12.72 -9.35
N ALA A 232 18.83 -11.97 -10.23
CA ALA A 232 19.91 -11.06 -9.85
C ALA A 232 19.69 -9.68 -10.49
N PRO A 233 18.84 -8.83 -9.86
CA PRO A 233 18.57 -7.50 -10.38
C PRO A 233 19.77 -6.57 -10.18
N PHE A 234 20.05 -5.74 -11.18
CA PHE A 234 20.91 -4.56 -11.01
C PHE A 234 20.05 -3.31 -10.74
N ALA A 235 20.65 -2.31 -10.13
CA ALA A 235 20.02 -1.00 -9.95
C ALA A 235 20.06 -0.23 -11.28
N TRP A 236 18.90 0.25 -11.73
CA TRP A 236 18.73 0.96 -12.99
C TRP A 236 18.02 2.30 -12.77
N GLN A 237 18.22 3.22 -13.69
CA GLN A 237 17.43 4.43 -13.85
C GLN A 237 16.42 4.22 -14.98
N ALA A 238 15.28 4.92 -14.94
CA ALA A 238 14.20 4.73 -15.93
C ALA A 238 14.70 4.90 -17.38
N GLN A 239 15.60 5.84 -17.64
CA GLN A 239 16.21 6.06 -18.96
C GLN A 239 17.13 4.93 -19.42
N ASP A 240 17.64 4.09 -18.53
CA ASP A 240 18.40 2.88 -18.91
C ASP A 240 17.50 1.86 -19.62
N LEU A 241 16.21 1.89 -19.29
CA LEU A 241 15.23 0.99 -19.86
C LEU A 241 14.54 1.58 -21.10
N ASN A 242 14.18 2.87 -21.05
CA ASN A 242 13.66 3.63 -22.20
C ASN A 242 13.86 5.11 -21.95
N SER A 243 14.41 5.81 -22.94
CA SER A 243 14.72 7.25 -22.85
C SER A 243 13.50 8.15 -22.60
N CYS A 244 12.26 7.67 -22.89
CA CYS A 244 11.02 8.40 -22.59
C CYS A 244 10.58 8.25 -21.13
N GLY A 245 11.26 7.41 -20.34
CA GLY A 245 10.94 7.16 -18.94
C GLY A 245 9.86 6.12 -18.72
N ALA A 246 8.95 5.87 -19.65
CA ALA A 246 7.97 4.79 -19.62
C ALA A 246 8.52 3.52 -20.27
N VAL A 247 8.05 2.35 -19.84
CA VAL A 247 8.36 1.04 -20.43
C VAL A 247 7.10 0.17 -20.48
N GLY A 248 6.78 -0.36 -21.67
CA GLY A 248 5.60 -1.15 -21.96
C GLY A 248 4.85 -0.65 -23.19
N ASP A 249 3.96 -1.45 -23.71
CA ASP A 249 3.13 -1.07 -24.86
C ASP A 249 1.80 -0.47 -24.40
N ALA A 250 1.81 0.82 -24.08
CA ALA A 250 0.62 1.54 -23.63
C ALA A 250 -0.54 1.54 -24.64
N ARG A 251 -0.28 1.20 -25.92
CA ARG A 251 -1.32 1.05 -26.97
C ARG A 251 -2.26 -0.13 -26.70
N GLN A 252 -1.82 -1.11 -25.90
CA GLN A 252 -2.65 -2.26 -25.48
C GLN A 252 -3.64 -1.90 -24.37
N ALA A 253 -3.56 -0.68 -23.83
CA ALA A 253 -4.41 -0.24 -22.72
C ALA A 253 -5.86 0.00 -23.18
N SER A 254 -6.80 -0.31 -22.30
CA SER A 254 -8.20 0.11 -22.45
C SER A 254 -8.86 0.32 -21.08
N ALA A 255 -9.93 1.09 -21.06
CA ALA A 255 -10.71 1.32 -19.84
C ALA A 255 -11.30 0.02 -19.30
N GLU A 256 -11.77 -0.88 -20.17
CA GLU A 256 -12.34 -2.18 -19.78
C GLU A 256 -11.30 -3.05 -19.08
N LYS A 257 -10.05 -3.05 -19.54
CA LYS A 257 -8.95 -3.77 -18.88
C LYS A 257 -8.64 -3.14 -17.51
N GLY A 258 -8.68 -1.81 -17.43
CA GLY A 258 -8.48 -1.09 -16.18
C GLY A 258 -9.52 -1.44 -15.13
N GLU A 259 -10.81 -1.49 -15.50
CA GLU A 259 -11.88 -1.91 -14.58
C GLU A 259 -11.68 -3.35 -14.09
N GLN A 260 -11.31 -4.27 -14.97
CA GLN A 260 -11.05 -5.66 -14.60
C GLN A 260 -9.85 -5.79 -13.65
N LEU A 261 -8.79 -5.01 -13.88
CA LEU A 261 -7.63 -4.97 -12.99
C LEU A 261 -7.98 -4.45 -11.59
N VAL A 262 -8.72 -3.34 -11.53
CA VAL A 262 -9.10 -2.73 -10.24
C VAL A 262 -10.01 -3.67 -9.46
N ASP A 263 -11.00 -4.29 -10.10
CA ASP A 263 -11.88 -5.26 -9.44
C ASP A 263 -11.08 -6.48 -8.94
N HIS A 264 -10.20 -7.04 -9.77
CA HIS A 264 -9.37 -8.20 -9.43
C HIS A 264 -8.47 -7.91 -8.23
N GLY A 265 -7.70 -6.82 -8.26
CA GLY A 265 -6.79 -6.46 -7.19
C GLY A 265 -7.52 -6.07 -5.90
N ALA A 266 -8.66 -5.40 -6.00
CA ALA A 266 -9.47 -5.04 -4.84
C ALA A 266 -10.05 -6.28 -4.14
N ARG A 267 -10.54 -7.28 -4.89
CA ARG A 267 -10.99 -8.57 -4.31
C ARG A 267 -9.85 -9.29 -3.60
N ALA A 268 -8.68 -9.37 -4.23
CA ALA A 268 -7.52 -10.02 -3.64
C ALA A 268 -7.06 -9.33 -2.35
N ILE A 269 -7.10 -8.00 -2.28
CA ILE A 269 -6.82 -7.26 -1.03
C ILE A 269 -7.90 -7.55 0.03
N CYS A 270 -9.18 -7.63 -0.31
CA CYS A 270 -10.22 -8.00 0.65
C CYS A 270 -9.98 -9.39 1.24
N GLU A 271 -9.55 -10.36 0.41
CA GLU A 271 -9.17 -11.70 0.87
C GLU A 271 -7.95 -11.66 1.79
N LEU A 272 -6.90 -10.92 1.41
CA LEU A 272 -5.73 -10.70 2.27
C LEU A 272 -6.11 -10.08 3.62
N LEU A 273 -6.99 -9.08 3.63
CA LEU A 273 -7.44 -8.44 4.86
C LEU A 273 -8.26 -9.40 5.73
N ARG A 274 -9.01 -10.33 5.14
CA ARG A 274 -9.67 -11.41 5.87
C ARG A 274 -8.65 -12.39 6.48
N ASP A 275 -7.59 -12.73 5.77
CA ASP A 275 -6.49 -13.55 6.31
C ASP A 275 -5.80 -12.85 7.48
N VAL A 276 -5.56 -11.54 7.35
CA VAL A 276 -4.99 -10.71 8.42
C VAL A 276 -5.93 -10.64 9.63
N ASP A 277 -7.26 -10.53 9.43
CA ASP A 277 -8.22 -10.56 10.54
C ASP A 277 -8.18 -11.91 11.27
N ASN A 278 -8.16 -13.00 10.53
CA ASN A 278 -8.12 -14.36 11.06
C ASN A 278 -6.78 -14.74 11.69
N PHE A 279 -5.70 -14.01 11.39
CA PHE A 279 -4.39 -14.32 11.94
C PHE A 279 -4.36 -14.05 13.44
N ASP A 280 -4.11 -15.10 14.22
CA ASP A 280 -3.89 -14.98 15.65
C ASP A 280 -2.50 -14.41 15.93
N VAL A 281 -2.47 -13.17 16.40
CA VAL A 281 -1.20 -12.46 16.74
C VAL A 281 -0.42 -13.12 17.86
N MET A 282 -1.01 -14.04 18.62
CA MET A 282 -0.30 -14.84 19.63
C MET A 282 0.65 -15.87 19.01
N ARG A 283 0.53 -16.16 17.71
CA ARG A 283 1.52 -16.95 16.95
C ARG A 283 2.86 -16.22 16.78
N LEU A 284 2.88 -14.91 16.96
CA LEU A 284 4.09 -14.11 16.93
C LEU A 284 4.87 -14.32 18.23
N ALA A 285 5.76 -15.32 18.25
CA ALA A 285 6.55 -15.66 19.41
C ALA A 285 7.43 -14.50 19.89
N THR A 286 7.59 -14.38 21.21
CA THR A 286 8.49 -13.45 21.87
C THR A 286 9.66 -14.23 22.48
N GLY A 287 10.83 -14.13 21.88
CA GLY A 287 12.03 -14.82 22.32
C GLY A 287 12.08 -16.31 21.95
N PRO A 288 13.18 -17.00 22.24
CA PRO A 288 13.33 -18.42 22.02
C PRO A 288 12.32 -19.20 22.87
N GLY A 289 11.61 -20.14 22.24
CA GLY A 289 10.63 -20.97 22.91
C GLY A 289 11.26 -21.74 24.10
N LYS A 290 10.51 -21.94 25.17
CA LYS A 290 10.98 -22.64 26.41
C LYS A 290 11.55 -24.04 26.14
N ASN A 291 11.32 -24.63 24.96
CA ASN A 291 11.81 -25.94 24.53
C ASN A 291 12.86 -25.89 23.42
N SER A 292 13.33 -24.74 22.99
CA SER A 292 14.47 -24.68 22.07
C SER A 292 15.73 -24.99 22.83
N LYS A 293 16.29 -26.21 22.64
CA LYS A 293 17.68 -26.47 23.02
C LYS A 293 18.55 -25.42 22.35
N PRO A 294 19.54 -24.82 23.06
CA PRO A 294 20.49 -23.94 22.39
C PRO A 294 21.09 -24.67 21.21
N LEU A 295 21.22 -23.99 20.09
CA LEU A 295 21.80 -24.53 18.86
C LEU A 295 23.34 -24.61 18.92
N TYR A 296 23.93 -24.46 20.14
CA TYR A 296 25.38 -24.56 20.38
C TYR A 296 25.65 -25.42 21.60
#